data_1635c681f3b9d31882bb88674042e924
#
_entry.id   1635c681f3b9d31882bb88674042e924
#
_cell.length_a   1.000
_cell.length_b   1.000
_cell.length_c   1.000
_cell.angle_alpha   90.00
_cell.angle_beta   90.00
_cell.angle_gamma   90.00
#
_symmetry.space_group_name_H-M   'P 1'
#
loop_
_entity.id
_entity.type
_entity.pdbx_description
1 polymer ?
#
loop_
_entity_poly.entity_id
_entity_poly.type
_entity_poly.pdbx_seq_one_letter_code
_entity_poly.pdbx_strand_id
1 'polypeptide(L)'
;MKFLELLAPARNMDIGIAAIDCGADAVYIAGPAFGARQAAGNSIEDIRTLCSYAHRYGARVFITLNTIVFDSELEDIHEMMLSVEEAGADAIIVQDLALLKLAGGGIPLHASTQCAIRDKDKALLYRDLGFSRIVLEREMSLDGIREISEATGSEIEFFVHGALCVCYSGQCYLSEAVAGRSANRGECIQACRSLYDLVDGDGNVLVRNKALLSLKDYNLLHRLEDLAGAGVTSFKIEGRLKNMSYVKNTVRAYSEALDVLVSSRPDLYARASRGVVRGGFRPDLGKTFNRGYTELYIDGKRGRWSSMDAPKGMGEIIGSVKSVSPAGKNGIMIEVSLNEAG
;
A
#
# COMPACT_ATOMS: atom_id res chain seq x y z
N MET A 1 -10.76 -11.55 21.90
CA MET A 1 -9.45 -11.65 21.23
C MET A 1 -9.61 -11.19 19.80
N LYS A 2 -8.82 -10.21 19.34
CA LYS A 2 -8.84 -9.70 17.96
C LYS A 2 -7.73 -10.36 17.16
N PHE A 3 -8.01 -10.76 15.91
CA PHE A 3 -7.00 -11.22 14.99
C PHE A 3 -6.38 -10.02 14.26
N LEU A 4 -5.06 -9.93 14.29
CA LEU A 4 -4.28 -8.89 13.60
C LEU A 4 -3.68 -9.49 12.33
N GLU A 5 -3.94 -8.84 11.19
CA GLU A 5 -3.52 -9.26 9.87
C GLU A 5 -2.49 -8.29 9.31
N LEU A 6 -1.34 -8.80 8.90
CA LEU A 6 -0.37 -8.07 8.09
C LEU A 6 -0.66 -8.32 6.61
N LEU A 7 -1.13 -7.29 5.91
CA LEU A 7 -1.50 -7.36 4.50
C LEU A 7 -0.38 -6.80 3.61
N ALA A 8 0.26 -7.69 2.88
CA ALA A 8 1.41 -7.37 2.03
C ALA A 8 1.03 -7.18 0.56
N PRO A 9 1.72 -6.28 -0.17
CA PRO A 9 1.54 -6.12 -1.61
C PRO A 9 2.23 -7.24 -2.38
N ALA A 10 1.60 -7.74 -3.43
CA ALA A 10 2.20 -8.63 -4.42
C ALA A 10 2.08 -8.04 -5.81
N ARG A 11 3.22 -7.89 -6.51
CA ARG A 11 3.24 -7.54 -7.93
C ARG A 11 2.91 -8.75 -8.80
N ASN A 12 3.40 -9.91 -8.39
CA ASN A 12 3.20 -11.20 -9.03
C ASN A 12 3.17 -12.32 -7.98
N MET A 13 2.89 -13.55 -8.41
CA MET A 13 2.83 -14.74 -7.58
C MET A 13 4.09 -14.92 -6.73
N ASP A 14 5.29 -14.83 -7.31
CA ASP A 14 6.56 -15.06 -6.60
C ASP A 14 6.75 -14.07 -5.44
N ILE A 15 6.40 -12.79 -5.64
CA ILE A 15 6.46 -11.78 -4.59
C ILE A 15 5.41 -12.05 -3.52
N GLY A 16 4.22 -12.55 -3.90
CA GLY A 16 3.19 -12.96 -2.95
C GLY A 16 3.64 -14.10 -2.05
N ILE A 17 4.23 -15.14 -2.62
CA ILE A 17 4.84 -16.27 -1.88
C ILE A 17 5.93 -15.75 -0.93
N ALA A 18 6.85 -14.92 -1.45
CA ALA A 18 7.93 -14.36 -0.63
C ALA A 18 7.43 -13.45 0.51
N ALA A 19 6.30 -12.77 0.34
CA ALA A 19 5.67 -12.00 1.40
C ALA A 19 5.12 -12.90 2.51
N ILE A 20 4.45 -14.00 2.15
CA ILE A 20 3.96 -15.01 3.12
C ILE A 20 5.13 -15.64 3.88
N ASP A 21 6.22 -16.01 3.19
CA ASP A 21 7.43 -16.56 3.78
C ASP A 21 8.11 -15.58 4.76
N CYS A 22 7.89 -14.28 4.58
CA CYS A 22 8.36 -13.23 5.48
C CYS A 22 7.37 -12.87 6.59
N GLY A 23 6.23 -13.58 6.69
CA GLY A 23 5.26 -13.46 7.78
C GLY A 23 4.06 -12.56 7.48
N ALA A 24 3.69 -12.37 6.21
CA ALA A 24 2.40 -11.78 5.87
C ALA A 24 1.26 -12.75 6.19
N ASP A 25 0.18 -12.23 6.79
CA ASP A 25 -1.05 -12.97 7.07
C ASP A 25 -2.02 -12.94 5.87
N ALA A 26 -1.84 -11.95 5.01
CA ALA A 26 -2.56 -11.85 3.75
C ALA A 26 -1.72 -11.13 2.69
N VAL A 27 -2.05 -11.37 1.43
CA VAL A 27 -1.46 -10.66 0.30
C VAL A 27 -2.55 -10.07 -0.58
N TYR A 28 -2.31 -8.89 -1.17
CA TYR A 28 -3.18 -8.34 -2.18
C TYR A 28 -2.44 -8.21 -3.51
N ILE A 29 -3.07 -8.70 -4.57
CA ILE A 29 -2.51 -8.82 -5.92
C ILE A 29 -3.52 -8.29 -6.94
N ALA A 30 -3.06 -7.77 -8.08
CA ALA A 30 -3.94 -7.37 -9.15
C ALA A 30 -4.43 -8.61 -9.93
N GLY A 31 -5.70 -8.60 -10.34
CA GLY A 31 -6.21 -9.52 -11.35
C GLY A 31 -5.58 -9.25 -12.73
N PRO A 32 -5.99 -9.99 -13.77
CA PRO A 32 -5.54 -9.77 -15.15
C PRO A 32 -5.86 -8.36 -15.67
N ALA A 33 -6.97 -7.76 -15.21
CA ALA A 33 -7.43 -6.41 -15.57
C ALA A 33 -8.09 -5.69 -14.38
N PHE A 34 -8.58 -4.47 -14.59
CA PHE A 34 -9.36 -3.64 -13.65
C PHE A 34 -8.68 -3.31 -12.31
N GLY A 35 -7.37 -3.45 -12.22
CA GLY A 35 -6.59 -3.02 -11.05
C GLY A 35 -6.09 -1.59 -11.17
N ALA A 36 -6.08 -0.82 -10.07
CA ALA A 36 -5.56 0.55 -10.01
C ALA A 36 -4.03 0.68 -10.29
N ARG A 37 -3.42 -0.37 -10.82
CA ARG A 37 -2.03 -0.42 -11.31
C ARG A 37 -1.98 -1.40 -12.50
N GLN A 38 -2.32 -0.95 -13.69
CA GLN A 38 -2.39 -1.77 -14.90
C GLN A 38 -1.12 -2.58 -15.20
N ALA A 39 0.04 -2.05 -14.84
CA ALA A 39 1.34 -2.73 -15.06
C ALA A 39 1.59 -3.98 -14.19
N ALA A 40 0.63 -4.42 -13.39
CA ALA A 40 0.76 -5.54 -12.45
C ALA A 40 -0.33 -6.62 -12.66
N GLY A 41 -0.79 -6.85 -13.88
CA GLY A 41 -1.76 -7.91 -14.19
C GLY A 41 -1.15 -9.31 -14.01
N ASN A 42 -1.92 -10.22 -13.39
CA ASN A 42 -1.53 -11.62 -13.17
C ASN A 42 -2.56 -12.55 -13.79
N SER A 43 -2.14 -13.72 -14.26
CA SER A 43 -3.06 -14.72 -14.79
C SER A 43 -3.91 -15.34 -13.67
N ILE A 44 -5.06 -15.92 -14.04
CA ILE A 44 -5.91 -16.67 -13.10
C ILE A 44 -5.15 -17.88 -12.51
N GLU A 45 -4.26 -18.51 -13.29
CA GLU A 45 -3.45 -19.63 -12.80
C GLU A 45 -2.40 -19.20 -11.78
N ASP A 46 -1.76 -18.02 -11.95
CA ASP A 46 -0.88 -17.45 -10.93
C ASP A 46 -1.64 -17.18 -9.63
N ILE A 47 -2.87 -16.66 -9.72
CA ILE A 47 -3.74 -16.41 -8.56
C ILE A 47 -4.09 -17.73 -7.87
N ARG A 48 -4.50 -18.76 -8.62
CA ARG A 48 -4.83 -20.11 -8.10
C ARG A 48 -3.64 -20.71 -7.36
N THR A 49 -2.46 -20.62 -7.94
CA THR A 49 -1.22 -21.12 -7.34
C THR A 49 -0.90 -20.39 -6.05
N LEU A 50 -1.03 -19.04 -6.05
CA LEU A 50 -0.81 -18.22 -4.85
C LEU A 50 -1.82 -18.54 -3.75
N CYS A 51 -3.11 -18.69 -4.06
CA CYS A 51 -4.15 -19.09 -3.11
C CYS A 51 -3.83 -20.45 -2.48
N SER A 52 -3.49 -21.44 -3.31
CA SER A 52 -3.12 -22.77 -2.85
C SER A 52 -1.90 -22.76 -1.91
N TYR A 53 -0.93 -21.86 -2.17
CA TYR A 53 0.21 -21.69 -1.29
C TYR A 53 -0.17 -21.03 0.01
N ALA A 54 -0.88 -19.89 -0.03
CA ALA A 54 -1.28 -19.08 1.10
C ALA A 54 -2.13 -19.88 2.12
N HIS A 55 -3.10 -20.64 1.63
CA HIS A 55 -4.03 -21.40 2.45
C HIS A 55 -3.36 -22.49 3.31
N ARG A 56 -2.16 -22.97 2.93
CA ARG A 56 -1.38 -23.93 3.77
C ARG A 56 -1.03 -23.30 5.13
N TYR A 57 -0.86 -21.98 5.16
CA TYR A 57 -0.53 -21.21 6.37
C TYR A 57 -1.75 -20.52 6.98
N GLY A 58 -2.94 -20.69 6.39
CA GLY A 58 -4.13 -19.93 6.75
C GLY A 58 -4.01 -18.44 6.39
N ALA A 59 -3.07 -18.10 5.51
CA ALA A 59 -2.96 -16.76 4.95
C ALA A 59 -3.98 -16.56 3.82
N ARG A 60 -4.42 -15.32 3.60
CA ARG A 60 -5.48 -14.95 2.66
C ARG A 60 -4.93 -14.25 1.42
N VAL A 61 -5.67 -14.35 0.31
CA VAL A 61 -5.33 -13.68 -0.96
C VAL A 61 -6.49 -12.80 -1.41
N PHE A 62 -6.23 -11.49 -1.54
CA PHE A 62 -7.23 -10.51 -1.97
C PHE A 62 -6.92 -9.97 -3.36
N ILE A 63 -7.91 -9.98 -4.24
CA ILE A 63 -7.75 -9.50 -5.61
C ILE A 63 -8.21 -8.05 -5.72
N THR A 64 -7.41 -7.21 -6.36
CA THR A 64 -7.81 -5.81 -6.58
C THR A 64 -8.48 -5.64 -7.94
N LEU A 65 -9.78 -5.33 -7.92
CA LEU A 65 -10.58 -4.86 -9.04
C LEU A 65 -11.10 -3.45 -8.67
N ASN A 66 -10.18 -2.53 -8.43
CA ASN A 66 -10.43 -1.28 -7.73
C ASN A 66 -10.22 -0.04 -8.60
N THR A 67 -10.70 -0.11 -9.83
CA THR A 67 -10.89 1.02 -10.74
C THR A 67 -12.36 1.36 -10.89
N ILE A 68 -12.68 2.56 -11.39
CA ILE A 68 -14.01 2.89 -11.89
C ILE A 68 -14.26 2.04 -13.14
N VAL A 69 -15.48 1.54 -13.30
CA VAL A 69 -15.92 0.67 -14.39
C VAL A 69 -16.83 1.42 -15.34
N PHE A 70 -16.68 1.23 -16.65
CA PHE A 70 -17.63 1.71 -17.64
C PHE A 70 -18.72 0.67 -17.89
N ASP A 71 -19.90 1.10 -18.30
CA ASP A 71 -21.02 0.19 -18.58
C ASP A 71 -20.65 -0.91 -19.59
N SER A 72 -19.81 -0.59 -20.57
CA SER A 72 -19.30 -1.55 -21.56
C SER A 72 -18.34 -2.61 -21.01
N GLU A 73 -17.86 -2.45 -19.76
CA GLU A 73 -16.91 -3.37 -19.11
C GLU A 73 -17.61 -4.26 -18.06
N LEU A 74 -18.92 -4.09 -17.84
CA LEU A 74 -19.64 -4.81 -16.76
C LEU A 74 -19.64 -6.31 -16.94
N GLU A 75 -19.76 -6.81 -18.17
CA GLU A 75 -19.74 -8.24 -18.46
C GLU A 75 -18.34 -8.83 -18.22
N ASP A 76 -17.30 -8.19 -18.76
CA ASP A 76 -15.91 -8.64 -18.60
C ASP A 76 -15.48 -8.67 -17.11
N ILE A 77 -15.89 -7.65 -16.33
CA ILE A 77 -15.53 -7.61 -14.90
C ILE A 77 -16.32 -8.64 -14.09
N HIS A 78 -17.57 -8.94 -14.50
CA HIS A 78 -18.35 -10.01 -13.86
C HIS A 78 -17.69 -11.38 -14.09
N GLU A 79 -17.31 -11.71 -15.32
CA GLU A 79 -16.57 -12.93 -15.65
C GLU A 79 -15.23 -13.01 -14.87
N MET A 80 -14.55 -11.88 -14.73
CA MET A 80 -13.32 -11.78 -13.94
C MET A 80 -13.58 -12.08 -12.46
N MET A 81 -14.66 -11.56 -11.87
CA MET A 81 -15.03 -11.83 -10.48
C MET A 81 -15.29 -13.31 -10.25
N LEU A 82 -16.01 -13.97 -11.13
CA LEU A 82 -16.25 -15.42 -11.07
C LEU A 82 -14.94 -16.21 -11.20
N SER A 83 -14.08 -15.81 -12.13
CA SER A 83 -12.79 -16.50 -12.37
C SER A 83 -11.85 -16.41 -11.17
N VAL A 84 -11.77 -15.26 -10.48
CA VAL A 84 -10.92 -15.11 -9.29
C VAL A 84 -11.50 -15.81 -8.07
N GLU A 85 -12.84 -15.89 -7.94
CA GLU A 85 -13.51 -16.68 -6.92
C GLU A 85 -13.22 -18.19 -7.11
N GLU A 86 -13.36 -18.72 -8.32
CA GLU A 86 -13.00 -20.09 -8.66
C GLU A 86 -11.51 -20.41 -8.46
N ALA A 87 -10.64 -19.41 -8.61
CA ALA A 87 -9.22 -19.56 -8.33
C ALA A 87 -8.90 -19.64 -6.83
N GLY A 88 -9.89 -19.41 -5.95
CA GLY A 88 -9.77 -19.53 -4.50
C GLY A 88 -9.41 -18.22 -3.80
N ALA A 89 -9.62 -17.06 -4.42
CA ALA A 89 -9.44 -15.78 -3.75
C ALA A 89 -10.40 -15.63 -2.55
N ASP A 90 -9.91 -15.02 -1.47
CA ASP A 90 -10.67 -14.88 -0.22
C ASP A 90 -11.55 -13.61 -0.18
N ALA A 91 -11.22 -12.60 -0.98
CA ALA A 91 -12.03 -11.39 -1.15
C ALA A 91 -11.59 -10.59 -2.39
N ILE A 92 -12.46 -9.68 -2.82
CA ILE A 92 -12.16 -8.71 -3.87
C ILE A 92 -12.17 -7.30 -3.27
N ILE A 93 -11.10 -6.52 -3.52
CA ILE A 93 -11.00 -5.12 -3.14
C ILE A 93 -11.53 -4.28 -4.30
N VAL A 94 -12.64 -3.57 -4.09
CA VAL A 94 -13.37 -2.84 -5.14
C VAL A 94 -13.52 -1.36 -4.84
N GLN A 95 -13.68 -0.55 -5.89
CA GLN A 95 -14.01 0.86 -5.79
C GLN A 95 -15.44 1.13 -6.27
N ASP A 96 -15.82 0.55 -7.39
CA ASP A 96 -17.10 0.79 -8.04
C ASP A 96 -18.24 0.01 -7.38
N LEU A 97 -19.34 0.71 -7.06
CA LEU A 97 -20.49 0.10 -6.40
C LEU A 97 -21.30 -0.85 -7.33
N ALA A 98 -21.10 -0.76 -8.65
CA ALA A 98 -21.72 -1.70 -9.58
C ALA A 98 -21.33 -3.15 -9.27
N LEU A 99 -20.11 -3.36 -8.75
CA LEU A 99 -19.59 -4.68 -8.40
C LEU A 99 -20.36 -5.36 -7.25
N LEU A 100 -21.05 -4.59 -6.40
CA LEU A 100 -21.95 -5.15 -5.38
C LEU A 100 -23.07 -6.01 -5.98
N LYS A 101 -23.65 -5.54 -7.10
CA LYS A 101 -24.71 -6.29 -7.80
C LYS A 101 -24.14 -7.49 -8.53
N LEU A 102 -22.94 -7.37 -9.11
CA LEU A 102 -22.28 -8.44 -9.86
C LEU A 102 -21.81 -9.58 -8.95
N ALA A 103 -21.38 -9.28 -7.72
CA ALA A 103 -20.91 -10.28 -6.78
C ALA A 103 -22.00 -11.29 -6.34
N GLY A 104 -23.28 -10.92 -6.42
CA GLY A 104 -24.39 -11.82 -6.14
C GLY A 104 -24.39 -12.46 -4.73
N GLY A 105 -23.55 -11.99 -3.80
CA GLY A 105 -23.39 -12.55 -2.46
C GLY A 105 -22.40 -13.72 -2.37
N GLY A 106 -21.63 -14.00 -3.44
CA GLY A 106 -20.55 -14.99 -3.46
C GLY A 106 -19.32 -14.53 -2.66
N ILE A 107 -18.26 -14.11 -3.36
CA ILE A 107 -17.01 -13.69 -2.73
C ILE A 107 -17.16 -12.38 -1.90
N PRO A 108 -16.58 -12.27 -0.69
CA PRO A 108 -16.61 -11.06 0.12
C PRO A 108 -16.00 -9.85 -0.62
N LEU A 109 -16.61 -8.66 -0.43
CA LEU A 109 -16.11 -7.41 -1.00
C LEU A 109 -15.51 -6.51 0.09
N HIS A 110 -14.32 -5.99 -0.17
CA HIS A 110 -13.65 -4.99 0.65
C HIS A 110 -13.72 -3.62 -0.04
N ALA A 111 -14.18 -2.59 0.69
CA ALA A 111 -14.21 -1.23 0.17
C ALA A 111 -12.77 -0.69 0.06
N SER A 112 -12.32 -0.42 -1.16
CA SER A 112 -10.97 0.09 -1.44
C SER A 112 -10.74 1.46 -0.80
N THR A 113 -9.48 1.80 -0.51
CA THR A 113 -9.08 3.18 -0.21
C THR A 113 -9.48 4.16 -1.33
N GLN A 114 -9.61 3.67 -2.57
CA GLN A 114 -10.11 4.47 -3.71
C GLN A 114 -11.55 4.95 -3.51
N CYS A 115 -12.30 4.39 -2.56
CA CYS A 115 -13.62 4.89 -2.16
C CYS A 115 -13.53 6.16 -1.31
N ALA A 116 -12.34 6.60 -0.88
CA ALA A 116 -12.12 7.82 -0.09
C ALA A 116 -12.97 7.87 1.19
N ILE A 117 -12.94 6.79 1.99
CA ILE A 117 -13.71 6.69 3.24
C ILE A 117 -12.87 7.31 4.37
N ARG A 118 -13.34 8.45 4.91
CA ARG A 118 -12.62 9.24 5.91
C ARG A 118 -13.52 9.85 6.98
N ASP A 119 -14.80 9.55 6.94
CA ASP A 119 -15.80 9.99 7.93
C ASP A 119 -16.74 8.84 8.27
N LYS A 120 -17.38 8.98 9.41
CA LYS A 120 -18.27 7.97 9.97
C LYS A 120 -19.48 7.69 9.07
N ASP A 121 -20.10 8.72 8.51
CA ASP A 121 -21.34 8.56 7.77
C ASP A 121 -21.11 7.79 6.48
N LYS A 122 -19.99 8.07 5.79
CA LYS A 122 -19.57 7.30 4.62
C LYS A 122 -19.20 5.87 4.98
N ALA A 123 -18.52 5.65 6.11
CA ALA A 123 -18.19 4.32 6.56
C ALA A 123 -19.43 3.48 6.89
N LEU A 124 -20.43 4.09 7.56
CA LEU A 124 -21.73 3.46 7.83
C LEU A 124 -22.46 3.08 6.54
N LEU A 125 -22.47 3.96 5.53
CA LEU A 125 -23.03 3.65 4.21
C LEU A 125 -22.40 2.40 3.60
N TYR A 126 -21.07 2.29 3.60
CA TYR A 126 -20.38 1.12 3.02
C TYR A 126 -20.64 -0.17 3.83
N ARG A 127 -20.70 -0.08 5.15
CA ARG A 127 -21.15 -1.20 6.00
C ARG A 127 -22.57 -1.66 5.62
N ASP A 128 -23.50 -0.72 5.50
CA ASP A 128 -24.92 -1.01 5.22
C ASP A 128 -25.13 -1.53 3.80
N LEU A 129 -24.24 -1.20 2.87
CA LEU A 129 -24.16 -1.79 1.52
C LEU A 129 -23.62 -3.22 1.53
N GLY A 130 -23.13 -3.75 2.66
CA GLY A 130 -22.68 -5.13 2.79
C GLY A 130 -21.19 -5.38 2.57
N PHE A 131 -20.35 -4.32 2.59
CA PHE A 131 -18.90 -4.51 2.57
C PHE A 131 -18.42 -5.14 3.87
N SER A 132 -17.65 -6.22 3.77
CA SER A 132 -17.12 -6.97 4.92
C SER A 132 -15.94 -6.25 5.58
N ARG A 133 -15.21 -5.40 4.83
CA ARG A 133 -14.04 -4.66 5.30
C ARG A 133 -14.01 -3.27 4.67
N ILE A 134 -13.52 -2.29 5.45
CA ILE A 134 -13.37 -0.90 5.05
C ILE A 134 -11.90 -0.51 5.09
N VAL A 135 -11.33 -0.10 3.93
CA VAL A 135 -9.98 0.46 3.85
C VAL A 135 -10.08 1.97 3.99
N LEU A 136 -9.61 2.51 5.12
CA LEU A 136 -9.66 3.94 5.38
C LEU A 136 -8.61 4.72 4.60
N GLU A 137 -8.86 6.03 4.45
CA GLU A 137 -7.89 6.98 3.89
C GLU A 137 -6.67 7.13 4.81
N ARG A 138 -5.52 7.46 4.23
CA ARG A 138 -4.24 7.59 4.93
C ARG A 138 -4.13 8.83 5.81
N GLU A 139 -5.00 9.81 5.59
CA GLU A 139 -5.06 11.08 6.31
C GLU A 139 -5.87 11.01 7.61
N MET A 140 -6.27 9.81 8.03
CA MET A 140 -7.02 9.60 9.27
C MET A 140 -6.12 9.75 10.50
N SER A 141 -6.69 10.33 11.57
CA SER A 141 -6.11 10.29 12.91
C SER A 141 -6.55 9.03 13.67
N LEU A 142 -5.85 8.68 14.74
CA LEU A 142 -6.24 7.57 15.64
C LEU A 142 -7.67 7.76 16.18
N ASP A 143 -8.05 8.98 16.53
CA ASP A 143 -9.41 9.26 17.03
C ASP A 143 -10.47 9.06 15.94
N GLY A 144 -10.20 9.50 14.70
CA GLY A 144 -11.10 9.26 13.58
C GLY A 144 -11.22 7.78 13.22
N ILE A 145 -10.12 7.03 13.28
CA ILE A 145 -10.13 5.57 13.08
C ILE A 145 -10.99 4.90 14.17
N ARG A 146 -10.82 5.28 15.44
CA ARG A 146 -11.60 4.75 16.56
C ARG A 146 -13.08 5.03 16.39
N GLU A 147 -13.45 6.28 16.08
CA GLU A 147 -14.85 6.67 15.85
C GLU A 147 -15.52 5.80 14.77
N ILE A 148 -14.83 5.58 13.65
CA ILE A 148 -15.35 4.75 12.55
C ILE A 148 -15.44 3.28 12.98
N SER A 149 -14.40 2.74 13.62
CA SER A 149 -14.39 1.34 14.08
C SER A 149 -15.52 1.04 15.04
N GLU A 150 -15.74 1.91 16.05
CA GLU A 150 -16.81 1.76 17.03
C GLU A 150 -18.20 1.91 16.41
N ALA A 151 -18.36 2.86 15.48
CA ALA A 151 -19.65 3.12 14.84
C ALA A 151 -20.07 2.00 13.87
N THR A 152 -19.11 1.44 13.13
CA THR A 152 -19.41 0.45 12.10
C THR A 152 -19.38 -0.99 12.61
N GLY A 153 -18.49 -1.30 13.54
CA GLY A 153 -18.18 -2.68 13.93
C GLY A 153 -17.56 -3.53 12.80
N SER A 154 -17.20 -2.92 11.67
CA SER A 154 -16.62 -3.59 10.52
C SER A 154 -15.13 -3.88 10.72
N GLU A 155 -14.56 -4.81 9.94
CA GLU A 155 -13.10 -4.94 9.85
C GLU A 155 -12.50 -3.65 9.26
N ILE A 156 -11.56 -3.05 9.98
CA ILE A 156 -10.86 -1.83 9.56
C ILE A 156 -9.46 -2.18 9.06
N GLU A 157 -9.20 -1.81 7.81
CA GLU A 157 -7.90 -1.91 7.15
C GLU A 157 -7.28 -0.52 7.03
N PHE A 158 -6.01 -0.39 7.43
CA PHE A 158 -5.29 0.88 7.37
C PHE A 158 -3.88 0.72 6.81
N PHE A 159 -3.47 1.66 5.95
CA PHE A 159 -2.10 1.67 5.45
C PHE A 159 -1.12 2.06 6.55
N VAL A 160 -0.05 1.27 6.71
CA VAL A 160 0.97 1.50 7.74
C VAL A 160 2.35 1.80 7.18
N HIS A 161 2.59 1.52 5.89
CA HIS A 161 3.89 1.73 5.27
C HIS A 161 3.78 2.04 3.77
N GLY A 162 4.75 2.83 3.28
CA GLY A 162 5.00 3.04 1.87
C GLY A 162 4.51 4.37 1.30
N ALA A 163 4.39 4.45 -0.01
CA ALA A 163 4.16 5.72 -0.71
C ALA A 163 2.82 6.37 -0.35
N LEU A 164 2.89 7.66 0.00
CA LEU A 164 1.72 8.52 0.19
C LEU A 164 1.34 9.20 -1.13
N CYS A 165 0.05 9.46 -1.30
CA CYS A 165 -0.49 10.28 -2.38
C CYS A 165 -0.75 11.70 -1.89
N VAL A 166 -0.48 12.72 -2.71
CA VAL A 166 -0.78 14.13 -2.37
C VAL A 166 -2.27 14.45 -2.49
N CYS A 167 -3.00 13.63 -3.23
CA CYS A 167 -4.44 13.73 -3.43
C CYS A 167 -5.16 12.64 -2.64
N TYR A 168 -6.41 12.88 -2.27
CA TYR A 168 -7.29 11.83 -1.77
C TYR A 168 -7.39 10.69 -2.78
N SER A 169 -7.40 9.45 -2.27
CA SER A 169 -7.43 8.27 -3.13
C SER A 169 -8.73 8.24 -3.97
N GLY A 170 -8.62 7.84 -5.23
CA GLY A 170 -9.76 7.80 -6.16
C GLY A 170 -10.26 9.17 -6.66
N GLN A 171 -9.59 10.28 -6.31
CA GLN A 171 -10.01 11.64 -6.65
C GLN A 171 -8.89 12.45 -7.33
N CYS A 172 -7.88 11.80 -7.88
CA CYS A 172 -6.74 12.46 -8.53
C CYS A 172 -6.97 12.64 -10.02
N TYR A 173 -7.00 13.90 -10.47
CA TYR A 173 -7.14 14.28 -11.90
C TYR A 173 -5.84 14.83 -12.49
N LEU A 174 -4.73 14.85 -11.73
CA LEU A 174 -3.47 15.45 -12.19
C LEU A 174 -2.92 14.74 -13.43
N SER A 175 -2.95 13.40 -13.47
CA SER A 175 -2.47 12.64 -14.65
C SER A 175 -3.33 12.88 -15.88
N GLU A 176 -4.62 13.05 -15.71
CA GLU A 176 -5.55 13.35 -16.79
C GLU A 176 -5.30 14.76 -17.35
N ALA A 177 -5.17 15.77 -16.47
CA ALA A 177 -4.88 17.13 -16.87
C ALA A 177 -3.52 17.29 -17.59
N VAL A 178 -2.50 16.51 -17.21
CA VAL A 178 -1.14 16.61 -17.77
C VAL A 178 -0.96 15.76 -19.02
N ALA A 179 -1.60 14.58 -19.09
CA ALA A 179 -1.29 13.58 -20.11
C ALA A 179 -2.51 12.84 -20.67
N GLY A 180 -3.75 13.25 -20.34
CA GLY A 180 -4.96 12.57 -20.78
C GLY A 180 -5.12 11.13 -20.23
N ARG A 181 -4.45 10.79 -19.11
CA ARG A 181 -4.42 9.43 -18.53
C ARG A 181 -5.06 9.44 -17.15
N SER A 182 -6.06 8.60 -16.94
CA SER A 182 -6.79 8.56 -15.66
C SER A 182 -6.04 7.81 -14.56
N ALA A 183 -5.60 8.53 -13.53
CA ALA A 183 -5.02 7.92 -12.34
C ALA A 183 -6.04 7.05 -11.57
N ASN A 184 -7.33 7.37 -11.66
CA ASN A 184 -8.42 6.63 -11.03
C ASN A 184 -8.75 5.31 -11.77
N ARG A 185 -8.22 5.16 -12.99
CA ARG A 185 -8.30 3.93 -13.79
C ARG A 185 -6.95 3.20 -13.91
N GLY A 186 -6.00 3.47 -13.02
CA GLY A 186 -4.74 2.75 -12.95
C GLY A 186 -3.58 3.33 -13.75
N GLU A 187 -3.76 4.45 -14.45
CA GLU A 187 -2.78 5.05 -15.36
C GLU A 187 -2.05 6.28 -14.76
N CYS A 188 -1.78 6.25 -13.44
CA CYS A 188 -1.08 7.32 -12.77
C CYS A 188 0.35 7.49 -13.29
N ILE A 189 0.66 8.67 -13.88
CA ILE A 189 2.00 9.02 -14.38
C ILE A 189 2.93 9.56 -13.28
N GLN A 190 2.44 9.69 -12.05
CA GLN A 190 3.18 10.25 -10.92
C GLN A 190 3.70 11.69 -11.14
N ALA A 191 2.97 12.55 -11.84
CA ALA A 191 3.33 13.94 -12.07
C ALA A 191 3.62 14.70 -10.76
N CYS A 192 2.94 14.36 -9.64
CA CYS A 192 3.23 14.92 -8.32
C CYS A 192 4.66 14.63 -7.80
N ARG A 193 5.42 13.77 -8.48
CA ARG A 193 6.83 13.44 -8.17
C ARG A 193 7.82 14.15 -9.11
N SER A 194 7.33 15.05 -9.96
CA SER A 194 8.18 15.89 -10.81
C SER A 194 8.67 17.12 -10.06
N LEU A 195 9.67 17.78 -10.63
CA LEU A 195 10.16 19.05 -10.13
C LEU A 195 9.33 20.18 -10.75
N TYR A 196 8.99 21.16 -9.93
CA TYR A 196 8.15 22.31 -10.31
C TYR A 196 8.79 23.62 -9.83
N ASP A 197 8.48 24.69 -10.54
CA ASP A 197 8.66 26.05 -10.06
C ASP A 197 7.36 26.54 -9.42
N LEU A 198 7.46 27.21 -8.26
CA LEU A 198 6.35 27.94 -7.66
C LEU A 198 6.45 29.40 -8.10
N VAL A 199 5.39 29.90 -8.72
CA VAL A 199 5.31 31.29 -9.17
C VAL A 199 4.12 31.99 -8.50
N ASP A 200 4.25 33.28 -8.22
CA ASP A 200 3.13 34.12 -7.73
C ASP A 200 2.20 34.57 -8.88
N GLY A 201 1.17 35.34 -8.53
CA GLY A 201 0.18 35.86 -9.48
C GLY A 201 0.77 36.85 -10.52
N ASP A 202 1.92 37.42 -10.24
CA ASP A 202 2.63 38.37 -11.12
C ASP A 202 3.70 37.67 -12.00
N GLY A 203 3.86 36.34 -11.85
CA GLY A 203 4.80 35.52 -12.59
C GLY A 203 6.21 35.49 -11.97
N ASN A 204 6.43 36.01 -10.78
CA ASN A 204 7.73 35.95 -10.11
C ASN A 204 7.95 34.54 -9.54
N VAL A 205 9.14 33.99 -9.76
CA VAL A 205 9.50 32.66 -9.26
C VAL A 205 9.87 32.74 -7.79
N LEU A 206 9.04 32.14 -6.91
CA LEU A 206 9.25 32.05 -5.45
C LEU A 206 10.15 30.87 -5.09
N VAL A 207 9.99 29.74 -5.77
CA VAL A 207 10.79 28.51 -5.56
C VAL A 207 11.08 27.88 -6.91
N ARG A 208 12.35 27.47 -7.16
CA ARG A 208 12.75 26.85 -8.42
C ARG A 208 13.07 25.39 -8.27
N ASN A 209 12.62 24.58 -9.23
CA ASN A 209 13.09 23.22 -9.48
C ASN A 209 13.03 22.32 -8.22
N LYS A 210 11.89 22.31 -7.53
CA LYS A 210 11.66 21.52 -6.31
C LYS A 210 10.52 20.52 -6.47
N ALA A 211 10.59 19.41 -5.74
CA ALA A 211 9.55 18.38 -5.70
C ALA A 211 8.39 18.82 -4.79
N LEU A 212 7.73 19.92 -5.13
CA LEU A 212 6.77 20.64 -4.26
C LEU A 212 5.57 19.78 -3.82
N LEU A 213 5.16 18.82 -4.65
CA LEU A 213 4.01 17.92 -4.39
C LEU A 213 4.45 16.53 -3.90
N SER A 214 5.77 16.30 -3.73
CA SER A 214 6.26 14.98 -3.33
C SER A 214 6.21 14.80 -1.83
N LEU A 215 5.36 13.87 -1.39
CA LEU A 215 5.27 13.46 0.02
C LEU A 215 6.38 12.47 0.37
N LYS A 216 6.78 12.45 1.64
CA LYS A 216 7.53 11.38 2.27
C LYS A 216 6.72 10.08 2.27
N ASP A 217 7.38 8.97 2.50
CA ASP A 217 6.72 7.68 2.62
C ASP A 217 6.17 7.47 4.04
N TYR A 218 5.07 6.74 4.17
CA TYR A 218 4.44 6.43 5.44
C TYR A 218 5.25 5.39 6.20
N ASN A 219 5.41 5.56 7.51
CA ASN A 219 6.01 4.55 8.38
C ASN A 219 5.38 4.64 9.77
N LEU A 220 4.53 3.68 10.10
CA LEU A 220 3.84 3.54 11.37
C LEU A 220 4.29 2.29 12.15
N LEU A 221 5.52 1.80 11.91
CA LEU A 221 6.03 0.60 12.56
C LEU A 221 5.93 0.67 14.09
N HIS A 222 6.15 1.85 14.67
CA HIS A 222 6.10 2.09 16.11
C HIS A 222 4.71 2.43 16.65
N ARG A 223 3.68 2.44 15.79
CA ARG A 223 2.30 2.83 16.12
C ARG A 223 1.31 1.67 16.02
N LEU A 224 1.80 0.43 15.87
CA LEU A 224 0.94 -0.75 15.64
C LEU A 224 0.00 -1.03 16.80
N GLU A 225 0.45 -0.85 18.06
CA GLU A 225 -0.39 -1.01 19.25
C GLU A 225 -1.49 0.07 19.30
N ASP A 226 -1.13 1.34 19.03
CA ASP A 226 -2.09 2.45 18.98
C ASP A 226 -3.18 2.20 17.93
N LEU A 227 -2.78 1.74 16.74
CA LEU A 227 -3.70 1.41 15.66
C LEU A 227 -4.61 0.23 15.99
N ALA A 228 -4.06 -0.84 16.57
CA ALA A 228 -4.85 -2.00 17.04
C ALA A 228 -5.84 -1.58 18.14
N GLY A 229 -5.40 -0.70 19.05
CA GLY A 229 -6.24 -0.10 20.09
C GLY A 229 -7.34 0.81 19.54
N ALA A 230 -7.08 1.50 18.42
CA ALA A 230 -8.09 2.30 17.70
C ALA A 230 -9.05 1.46 16.85
N GLY A 231 -8.82 0.14 16.72
CA GLY A 231 -9.72 -0.78 16.02
C GLY A 231 -9.24 -1.28 14.68
N VAL A 232 -8.01 -0.94 14.26
CA VAL A 232 -7.40 -1.52 13.05
C VAL A 232 -7.15 -3.00 13.27
N THR A 233 -7.61 -3.84 12.35
CA THR A 233 -7.40 -5.28 12.34
C THR A 233 -6.53 -5.75 11.18
N SER A 234 -6.43 -4.96 10.10
CA SER A 234 -5.59 -5.25 8.94
C SER A 234 -4.60 -4.11 8.68
N PHE A 235 -3.30 -4.43 8.77
CA PHE A 235 -2.17 -3.50 8.62
C PHE A 235 -1.60 -3.63 7.22
N LYS A 236 -1.92 -2.67 6.36
CA LYS A 236 -1.62 -2.73 4.92
C LYS A 236 -0.31 -2.04 4.57
N ILE A 237 0.55 -2.75 3.88
CA ILE A 237 1.78 -2.21 3.27
C ILE A 237 1.49 -1.78 1.84
N GLU A 238 1.85 -0.54 1.45
CA GLU A 238 1.81 -0.09 0.05
C GLU A 238 3.07 -0.53 -0.69
N GLY A 239 2.91 -1.03 -1.93
CA GLY A 239 4.09 -1.40 -2.70
C GLY A 239 3.89 -2.38 -3.84
N ARG A 240 2.72 -2.48 -4.48
CA ARG A 240 2.45 -3.44 -5.58
C ARG A 240 3.44 -3.36 -6.76
N LEU A 241 4.03 -2.19 -7.01
CA LEU A 241 5.05 -2.03 -8.07
C LEU A 241 6.48 -2.14 -7.55
N LYS A 242 6.67 -2.46 -6.28
CA LYS A 242 7.99 -2.62 -5.67
C LYS A 242 8.58 -3.99 -5.99
N ASN A 243 9.91 -4.08 -5.89
CA ASN A 243 10.64 -5.32 -6.10
C ASN A 243 10.54 -6.25 -4.87
N MET A 244 10.97 -7.48 -5.06
CA MET A 244 10.95 -8.53 -4.03
C MET A 244 11.74 -8.13 -2.77
N SER A 245 12.91 -7.50 -2.92
CA SER A 245 13.74 -7.07 -1.79
C SER A 245 13.01 -6.07 -0.88
N TYR A 246 12.33 -5.07 -1.47
CA TYR A 246 11.50 -4.13 -0.71
C TYR A 246 10.39 -4.85 0.07
N VAL A 247 9.64 -5.74 -0.62
CA VAL A 247 8.52 -6.45 -0.01
C VAL A 247 9.00 -7.34 1.14
N LYS A 248 10.01 -8.16 0.91
CA LYS A 248 10.59 -9.05 1.94
C LYS A 248 11.04 -8.26 3.17
N ASN A 249 11.80 -7.19 2.97
CA ASN A 249 12.36 -6.39 4.05
C ASN A 249 11.25 -5.68 4.86
N THR A 250 10.28 -5.07 4.17
CA THR A 250 9.19 -4.36 4.84
C THR A 250 8.26 -5.32 5.58
N VAL A 251 7.84 -6.41 4.93
CA VAL A 251 6.97 -7.42 5.55
C VAL A 251 7.63 -8.01 6.78
N ARG A 252 8.93 -8.38 6.69
CA ARG A 252 9.66 -8.94 7.83
C ARG A 252 9.69 -7.99 9.01
N ALA A 253 9.98 -6.69 8.80
CA ALA A 253 10.01 -5.70 9.86
C ALA A 253 8.65 -5.56 10.58
N TYR A 254 7.57 -5.49 9.81
CA TYR A 254 6.21 -5.39 10.37
C TYR A 254 5.73 -6.70 11.00
N SER A 255 6.09 -7.85 10.45
CA SER A 255 5.78 -9.16 11.03
C SER A 255 6.43 -9.33 12.41
N GLU A 256 7.73 -9.01 12.54
CA GLU A 256 8.44 -9.07 13.83
C GLU A 256 7.80 -8.12 14.86
N ALA A 257 7.41 -6.91 14.46
CA ALA A 257 6.76 -5.96 15.36
C ALA A 257 5.36 -6.44 15.81
N LEU A 258 4.57 -7.04 14.91
CA LEU A 258 3.29 -7.64 15.27
C LEU A 258 3.45 -8.87 16.17
N ASP A 259 4.47 -9.70 15.94
CA ASP A 259 4.75 -10.86 16.81
C ASP A 259 5.11 -10.41 18.24
N VAL A 260 5.86 -9.31 18.39
CA VAL A 260 6.15 -8.70 19.70
C VAL A 260 4.85 -8.20 20.35
N LEU A 261 3.99 -7.49 19.60
CA LEU A 261 2.71 -6.98 20.11
C LEU A 261 1.80 -8.13 20.58
N VAL A 262 1.61 -9.15 19.75
CA VAL A 262 0.77 -10.33 20.09
C VAL A 262 1.33 -11.07 21.29
N SER A 263 2.67 -11.25 21.38
CA SER A 263 3.31 -11.91 22.50
C SER A 263 3.21 -11.13 23.82
N SER A 264 3.18 -9.79 23.74
CA SER A 264 3.02 -8.92 24.92
C SER A 264 1.57 -8.83 25.41
N ARG A 265 0.58 -9.05 24.54
CA ARG A 265 -0.86 -8.93 24.83
C ARG A 265 -1.66 -10.14 24.29
N PRO A 266 -1.31 -11.37 24.68
CA PRO A 266 -1.93 -12.59 24.16
C PRO A 266 -3.40 -12.76 24.57
N ASP A 267 -3.86 -12.03 25.58
CA ASP A 267 -5.25 -11.90 26.02
C ASP A 267 -6.11 -11.09 25.04
N LEU A 268 -5.52 -10.14 24.31
CA LEU A 268 -6.22 -9.24 23.40
C LEU A 268 -6.05 -9.62 21.94
N TYR A 269 -4.84 -10.05 21.53
CA TYR A 269 -4.45 -10.17 20.13
C TYR A 269 -3.90 -11.55 19.78
N ALA A 270 -4.14 -11.96 18.53
CA ALA A 270 -3.53 -13.11 17.88
C ALA A 270 -3.22 -12.77 16.41
N ARG A 271 -2.29 -13.50 15.77
CA ARG A 271 -2.06 -13.40 14.33
C ARG A 271 -3.24 -14.00 13.56
N ALA A 272 -3.54 -13.43 12.40
CA ALA A 272 -4.61 -13.92 11.53
C ALA A 272 -4.24 -15.19 10.76
N SER A 273 -2.94 -15.45 10.53
CA SER A 273 -2.42 -16.67 9.90
C SER A 273 -1.65 -17.55 10.88
N ARG A 274 -1.13 -18.67 10.40
CA ARG A 274 -0.43 -19.67 11.21
C ARG A 274 1.05 -19.79 10.80
N GLY A 275 1.86 -20.26 11.72
CA GLY A 275 3.28 -20.51 11.48
C GLY A 275 4.18 -19.47 12.13
N VAL A 276 5.48 -19.73 12.04
CA VAL A 276 6.54 -18.88 12.58
C VAL A 276 7.62 -18.74 11.53
N VAL A 277 8.00 -17.52 11.21
CA VAL A 277 9.11 -17.25 10.29
C VAL A 277 10.42 -17.53 11.01
N ARG A 278 11.19 -18.50 10.53
CA ARG A 278 12.47 -18.90 11.12
C ARG A 278 13.64 -18.48 10.23
N GLY A 279 14.70 -17.98 10.87
CA GLY A 279 15.93 -17.58 10.17
C GLY A 279 15.73 -16.35 9.28
N GLY A 280 16.62 -16.21 8.30
CA GLY A 280 16.57 -15.14 7.32
C GLY A 280 17.53 -14.00 7.64
N PHE A 281 17.15 -12.78 7.29
CA PHE A 281 17.92 -11.56 7.42
C PHE A 281 17.32 -10.65 8.49
N ARG A 282 18.11 -9.71 9.00
CA ARG A 282 17.63 -8.64 9.86
C ARG A 282 17.03 -7.53 8.97
N PRO A 283 15.74 -7.19 9.13
CA PRO A 283 15.14 -6.15 8.32
C PRO A 283 15.65 -4.76 8.69
N ASP A 284 15.80 -3.90 7.68
CA ASP A 284 16.18 -2.50 7.85
C ASP A 284 15.41 -1.63 6.85
N LEU A 285 14.42 -0.89 7.34
CA LEU A 285 13.58 -0.03 6.50
C LEU A 285 14.36 1.16 5.91
N GLY A 286 15.46 1.59 6.54
CA GLY A 286 16.33 2.65 6.03
C GLY A 286 17.00 2.26 4.71
N LYS A 287 17.32 0.98 4.54
CA LYS A 287 18.00 0.42 3.35
C LYS A 287 17.06 0.11 2.18
N THR A 288 15.76 0.31 2.34
CA THR A 288 14.78 0.14 1.25
C THR A 288 14.46 1.48 0.58
N PHE A 289 13.79 1.40 -0.58
CA PHE A 289 13.31 2.61 -1.25
C PHE A 289 12.38 3.41 -0.34
N ASN A 290 12.78 4.65 -0.02
CA ASN A 290 11.95 5.61 0.69
C ASN A 290 12.34 7.06 0.29
N ARG A 291 11.45 8.02 0.60
CA ARG A 291 11.65 9.48 0.41
C ARG A 291 11.81 10.22 1.74
N GLY A 292 12.37 9.53 2.75
CA GLY A 292 12.22 9.88 4.14
C GLY A 292 10.85 9.45 4.66
N TYR A 293 10.70 9.33 5.98
CA TYR A 293 9.50 8.81 6.61
C TYR A 293 8.68 9.90 7.30
N THR A 294 7.37 9.66 7.40
CA THR A 294 6.40 10.50 8.10
C THR A 294 5.28 9.64 8.69
N GLU A 295 4.72 10.10 9.80
CA GLU A 295 3.48 9.55 10.38
C GLU A 295 2.24 10.34 9.93
N LEU A 296 2.43 11.28 9.02
CA LEU A 296 1.41 12.15 8.40
C LEU A 296 0.51 12.81 9.45
N TYR A 297 -0.71 12.30 9.64
CA TYR A 297 -1.77 12.88 10.44
C TYR A 297 -2.17 12.02 11.65
N ILE A 298 -1.44 10.96 11.95
CA ILE A 298 -1.91 9.95 12.91
C ILE A 298 -2.29 10.53 14.29
N ASP A 299 -1.62 11.59 14.72
CA ASP A 299 -1.93 12.31 15.97
C ASP A 299 -2.87 13.52 15.76
N GLY A 300 -3.57 13.62 14.64
CA GLY A 300 -4.45 14.73 14.30
C GLY A 300 -3.73 16.05 13.97
N LYS A 301 -2.40 16.04 13.89
CA LYS A 301 -1.57 17.22 13.59
C LYS A 301 -0.70 16.99 12.37
N ARG A 302 -0.50 18.05 11.58
CA ARG A 302 0.42 18.05 10.44
C ARG A 302 1.87 17.98 10.91
N GLY A 303 2.56 16.86 10.61
CA GLY A 303 4.00 16.75 10.76
C GLY A 303 4.77 17.24 9.52
N ARG A 304 6.09 16.99 9.48
CA ARG A 304 6.91 17.20 8.26
C ARG A 304 6.63 16.08 7.26
N TRP A 305 5.73 16.30 6.34
CA TRP A 305 5.19 15.32 5.40
C TRP A 305 5.72 15.46 3.97
N SER A 306 6.38 16.60 3.62
CA SER A 306 6.90 16.86 2.29
C SER A 306 8.39 16.52 2.19
N SER A 307 8.80 16.08 0.99
CA SER A 307 10.18 15.76 0.61
C SER A 307 10.57 16.61 -0.59
N MET A 308 10.64 17.95 -0.38
CA MET A 308 10.87 18.93 -1.45
C MET A 308 12.13 18.70 -2.28
N ASP A 309 13.12 18.00 -1.73
CA ASP A 309 14.42 17.77 -2.37
C ASP A 309 14.56 16.36 -2.97
N ALA A 310 13.62 15.45 -2.70
CA ALA A 310 13.69 14.07 -3.16
C ALA A 310 12.43 13.63 -3.92
N PRO A 311 12.36 13.83 -5.24
CA PRO A 311 11.26 13.32 -6.06
C PRO A 311 11.29 11.78 -6.16
N LYS A 312 12.50 11.18 -6.09
CA LYS A 312 12.75 9.73 -6.12
C LYS A 312 13.27 9.25 -4.76
N GLY A 313 13.54 7.95 -4.63
CA GLY A 313 14.10 7.40 -3.39
C GLY A 313 15.41 8.06 -2.98
N MET A 314 15.55 8.33 -1.68
CA MET A 314 16.76 8.93 -1.13
C MET A 314 17.88 7.90 -0.95
N GLY A 315 17.51 6.64 -0.62
CA GLY A 315 18.49 5.62 -0.25
C GLY A 315 19.17 5.93 1.10
N GLU A 316 20.18 5.16 1.41
CA GLU A 316 21.08 5.38 2.55
C GLU A 316 22.34 6.09 2.09
N ILE A 317 22.87 6.99 2.87
CA ILE A 317 24.17 7.63 2.61
C ILE A 317 25.25 6.63 3.04
N ILE A 318 25.80 5.89 2.05
CA ILE A 318 26.83 4.86 2.27
C ILE A 318 28.25 5.42 2.33
N GLY A 319 28.46 6.69 1.94
CA GLY A 319 29.78 7.30 1.90
C GLY A 319 29.79 8.67 1.24
N SER A 320 30.98 9.22 1.09
CA SER A 320 31.23 10.47 0.37
C SER A 320 32.20 10.27 -0.80
N VAL A 321 31.95 10.98 -1.89
CA VAL A 321 32.84 10.97 -3.05
C VAL A 321 34.13 11.69 -2.72
N LYS A 322 35.26 10.99 -2.80
CA LYS A 322 36.62 11.55 -2.63
C LYS A 322 37.17 12.18 -3.87
N SER A 323 37.03 11.48 -5.00
CA SER A 323 37.53 11.96 -6.25
C SER A 323 36.68 11.46 -7.43
N VAL A 324 36.70 12.24 -8.51
CA VAL A 324 36.09 11.88 -9.79
C VAL A 324 37.16 12.10 -10.88
N SER A 325 37.49 11.06 -11.63
CA SER A 325 38.50 11.12 -12.70
C SER A 325 38.02 10.45 -13.99
N PRO A 326 38.51 10.86 -15.16
CA PRO A 326 38.20 10.16 -16.41
C PRO A 326 38.71 8.72 -16.40
N ALA A 327 37.90 7.78 -16.90
CA ALA A 327 38.24 6.38 -17.06
C ALA A 327 38.01 5.95 -18.52
N GLY A 328 39.08 5.86 -19.29
CA GLY A 328 39.03 5.52 -20.71
C GLY A 328 38.33 6.56 -21.58
N LYS A 329 37.88 6.17 -22.80
CA LYS A 329 37.33 7.12 -23.77
C LYS A 329 35.94 7.69 -23.42
N ASN A 330 35.13 6.99 -22.60
CA ASN A 330 33.76 7.40 -22.26
C ASN A 330 33.37 7.05 -20.82
N GLY A 331 34.31 6.76 -19.92
CA GLY A 331 34.04 6.38 -18.56
C GLY A 331 34.46 7.42 -17.53
N ILE A 332 33.85 7.36 -16.35
CA ILE A 332 34.22 8.15 -15.17
C ILE A 332 34.53 7.17 -14.05
N MET A 333 35.67 7.31 -13.40
CA MET A 333 36.02 6.60 -12.17
C MET A 333 35.64 7.48 -10.99
N ILE A 334 34.90 6.91 -10.04
CA ILE A 334 34.49 7.58 -8.80
C ILE A 334 35.13 6.84 -7.64
N GLU A 335 35.96 7.51 -6.87
CA GLU A 335 36.48 7.01 -5.61
C GLU A 335 35.54 7.43 -4.46
N VAL A 336 35.08 6.48 -3.67
CA VAL A 336 34.14 6.72 -2.57
C VAL A 336 34.77 6.27 -1.26
N SER A 337 34.66 7.13 -0.22
CA SER A 337 34.92 6.73 1.16
C SER A 337 33.63 6.21 1.77
N LEU A 338 33.57 4.92 2.11
CA LEU A 338 32.42 4.32 2.76
C LEU A 338 32.38 4.72 4.24
N ASN A 339 31.16 4.86 4.80
CA ASN A 339 30.92 5.13 6.21
C ASN A 339 31.08 3.86 7.06
N GLU A 340 30.80 2.69 6.48
CA GLU A 340 30.95 1.38 7.10
C GLU A 340 31.69 0.44 6.13
N ALA A 341 32.47 -0.50 6.68
CA ALA A 341 33.05 -1.56 5.87
C ALA A 341 31.90 -2.51 5.42
N GLY A 342 31.80 -2.73 4.13
CA GLY A 342 30.81 -3.60 3.52
C GLY A 342 31.04 -5.07 3.81
#